data_3a1325b1b902e9680c69505c73fd4465
#
_entry.id   3a1325b1b902e9680c69505c73fd4465
#
_cell.length_a   1.000
_cell.length_b   1.000
_cell.length_c   1.000
_cell.angle_alpha   90.00
_cell.angle_beta   90.00
_cell.angle_gamma   90.00
#
_symmetry.space_group_name_H-M   'P 1'
#
loop_
_entity.id
_entity.type
_entity.pdbx_description
1 polymer ?
#
loop_
_entity_poly.entity_id
_entity_poly.type
_entity_poly.pdbx_seq_one_letter_code
_entity_poly.pdbx_strand_id
1 'polypeptide(L)'
;EMTSSLVGSEMCIRDRITMARVKGAMMTRKRRNKTLKLAKGYFGAKSKHFKMAKQAVMKSGQYAYIGRKQKKRDFRKLWITRISVAAKMNGMNYSTFMNGVNKAGINLNRKMLSEIAISDPAGFTAIAEKAKAAL
;
A
#
# COMPACT_ATOMS: atom_id res chain seq x y z
N GLU A 1 -53.46 25.05 -43.32
CA GLU A 1 -53.37 24.74 -41.90
C GLU A 1 -53.13 23.24 -41.54
N MET A 2 -52.64 22.43 -42.51
CA MET A 2 -52.36 21.01 -42.24
C MET A 2 -50.86 20.64 -42.20
N THR A 3 -49.96 21.63 -42.20
CA THR A 3 -48.51 21.39 -42.27
C THR A 3 -47.78 21.38 -40.93
N SER A 4 -48.38 21.95 -39.88
CA SER A 4 -47.72 22.04 -38.56
C SER A 4 -47.77 20.74 -37.75
N SER A 5 -48.75 19.88 -37.99
CA SER A 5 -48.91 18.59 -37.28
C SER A 5 -47.93 17.52 -37.74
N LEU A 6 -47.55 17.53 -39.03
CA LEU A 6 -46.60 16.58 -39.57
C LEU A 6 -45.13 16.86 -39.16
N VAL A 7 -44.77 18.14 -39.03
CA VAL A 7 -43.44 18.54 -38.59
C VAL A 7 -43.18 18.11 -37.16
N GLY A 8 -44.17 18.20 -36.28
CA GLY A 8 -44.05 17.72 -34.88
C GLY A 8 -43.89 16.19 -34.78
N SER A 9 -44.57 15.43 -35.64
CA SER A 9 -44.46 13.97 -35.64
C SER A 9 -43.12 13.49 -36.22
N GLU A 10 -42.59 14.13 -37.24
CA GLU A 10 -41.27 13.82 -37.80
C GLU A 10 -40.14 14.16 -36.81
N MET A 11 -40.27 15.26 -36.07
CA MET A 11 -39.32 15.64 -35.06
C MET A 11 -39.27 14.63 -33.93
N CYS A 12 -40.43 14.12 -33.47
CA CYS A 12 -40.50 13.05 -32.51
C CYS A 12 -39.93 11.70 -33.01
N ILE A 13 -40.08 11.42 -34.31
CA ILE A 13 -39.53 10.21 -34.92
C ILE A 13 -38.02 10.31 -35.06
N ARG A 14 -37.47 11.47 -35.44
CA ARG A 14 -36.03 11.72 -35.46
C ARG A 14 -35.40 11.61 -34.07
N ASP A 15 -36.00 12.17 -33.05
CA ASP A 15 -35.50 12.10 -31.68
C ASP A 15 -35.52 10.69 -31.14
N ARG A 16 -36.50 9.85 -31.55
CA ARG A 16 -36.49 8.42 -31.19
C ARG A 16 -35.41 7.62 -31.92
N ILE A 17 -35.06 8.00 -33.13
CA ILE A 17 -33.98 7.34 -33.91
C ILE A 17 -32.62 7.78 -33.42
N THR A 18 -32.50 9.00 -32.90
CA THR A 18 -31.26 9.52 -32.30
C THR A 18 -31.07 9.13 -30.83
N MET A 19 -32.09 8.54 -30.16
CA MET A 19 -31.89 7.88 -28.88
C MET A 19 -30.82 6.81 -29.08
N ALA A 20 -29.61 7.18 -28.76
CA ALA A 20 -28.42 6.37 -28.97
C ALA A 20 -28.61 5.02 -28.26
N ARG A 21 -28.87 3.97 -29.04
CA ARG A 21 -28.82 2.59 -28.55
C ARG A 21 -27.50 2.45 -27.77
N VAL A 22 -27.58 2.19 -26.49
CA VAL A 22 -26.39 2.00 -25.64
C VAL A 22 -25.58 0.85 -26.21
N LYS A 23 -24.61 1.18 -27.06
CA LYS A 23 -23.66 0.20 -27.61
C LYS A 23 -22.64 -0.12 -26.53
N GLY A 24 -22.81 -1.21 -25.82
CA GLY A 24 -21.89 -1.67 -24.77
C GLY A 24 -20.44 -1.85 -25.23
N ALA A 25 -20.18 -1.91 -26.53
CA ALA A 25 -18.87 -2.13 -27.13
C ALA A 25 -17.83 -1.08 -26.71
N MET A 26 -18.16 0.22 -26.73
CA MET A 26 -17.22 1.29 -26.33
C MET A 26 -16.89 1.21 -24.83
N MET A 27 -17.89 1.01 -23.99
CA MET A 27 -17.71 0.90 -22.54
C MET A 27 -16.92 -0.36 -22.18
N THR A 28 -17.18 -1.47 -22.84
CA THR A 28 -16.43 -2.72 -22.68
C THR A 28 -14.98 -2.54 -23.09
N ARG A 29 -14.70 -1.90 -24.23
CA ARG A 29 -13.33 -1.61 -24.69
C ARG A 29 -12.60 -0.70 -23.71
N LYS A 30 -13.25 0.36 -23.24
CA LYS A 30 -12.68 1.29 -22.25
C LYS A 30 -12.28 0.58 -20.96
N ARG A 31 -13.15 -0.30 -20.44
CA ARG A 31 -12.90 -1.12 -19.23
C ARG A 31 -11.75 -2.12 -19.44
N ARG A 32 -11.71 -2.80 -20.60
CA ARG A 32 -10.62 -3.74 -20.93
C ARG A 32 -9.28 -3.01 -21.06
N ASN A 33 -9.25 -1.88 -21.76
CA ASN A 33 -8.05 -1.07 -21.91
C ASN A 33 -7.51 -0.56 -20.57
N LYS A 34 -8.37 -0.19 -19.62
CA LYS A 34 -7.97 0.17 -18.25
C LYS A 34 -7.20 -0.96 -17.57
N THR A 35 -7.71 -2.19 -17.64
CA THR A 35 -7.04 -3.36 -17.05
C THR A 35 -5.72 -3.67 -17.74
N LEU A 36 -5.67 -3.63 -19.07
CA LEU A 36 -4.43 -3.86 -19.83
C LEU A 36 -3.38 -2.77 -19.58
N LYS A 37 -3.81 -1.53 -19.35
CA LYS A 37 -2.92 -0.44 -18.98
C LYS A 37 -2.24 -0.68 -17.62
N LEU A 38 -2.98 -1.22 -16.64
CA LEU A 38 -2.44 -1.61 -15.34
C LEU A 38 -1.51 -2.83 -15.41
N ALA A 39 -1.71 -3.70 -16.40
CA ALA A 39 -0.89 -4.90 -16.61
C ALA A 39 0.35 -4.65 -17.49
N LYS A 40 0.62 -3.42 -17.93
CA LYS A 40 1.82 -3.10 -18.71
C LYS A 40 3.08 -3.51 -17.93
N GLY A 41 4.04 -4.11 -18.62
CA GLY A 41 5.28 -4.60 -18.03
C GLY A 41 5.18 -6.00 -17.41
N TYR A 42 4.00 -6.63 -17.35
CA TYR A 42 3.88 -8.00 -16.86
C TYR A 42 4.41 -9.00 -17.90
N PHE A 43 5.01 -10.07 -17.42
CA PHE A 43 5.64 -11.07 -18.25
C PHE A 43 4.65 -11.82 -19.17
N GLY A 44 4.98 -11.94 -20.45
CA GLY A 44 4.29 -12.76 -21.44
C GLY A 44 2.82 -12.35 -21.69
N ALA A 45 1.93 -13.34 -21.73
CA ALA A 45 0.51 -13.16 -22.02
C ALA A 45 -0.23 -12.30 -20.98
N LYS A 46 0.30 -12.16 -19.77
CA LYS A 46 -0.29 -11.36 -18.70
C LYS A 46 -0.37 -9.87 -19.02
N SER A 47 0.48 -9.37 -19.92
CA SER A 47 0.44 -7.97 -20.39
C SER A 47 -0.45 -7.75 -21.61
N LYS A 48 -0.74 -8.80 -22.39
CA LYS A 48 -1.39 -8.69 -23.72
C LYS A 48 -2.82 -9.22 -23.73
N HIS A 49 -3.08 -10.36 -23.07
CA HIS A 49 -4.40 -11.00 -23.06
C HIS A 49 -5.25 -10.56 -21.87
N PHE A 50 -6.41 -9.96 -22.14
CA PHE A 50 -7.29 -9.40 -21.11
C PHE A 50 -7.65 -10.40 -19.99
N LYS A 51 -7.96 -11.66 -20.33
CA LYS A 51 -8.33 -12.69 -19.35
C LYS A 51 -7.22 -12.93 -18.33
N MET A 52 -5.99 -13.09 -18.83
CA MET A 52 -4.79 -13.28 -17.99
C MET A 52 -4.40 -12.00 -17.24
N ALA A 53 -4.46 -10.84 -17.92
CA ALA A 53 -4.17 -9.55 -17.34
C ALA A 53 -5.10 -9.24 -16.16
N LYS A 54 -6.41 -9.47 -16.30
CA LYS A 54 -7.40 -9.25 -15.24
C LYS A 54 -7.05 -10.03 -13.97
N GLN A 55 -6.74 -11.31 -14.09
CA GLN A 55 -6.36 -12.16 -12.94
C GLN A 55 -5.07 -11.66 -12.29
N ALA A 56 -4.06 -11.34 -13.09
CA ALA A 56 -2.77 -10.85 -12.60
C ALA A 56 -2.90 -9.51 -11.86
N VAL A 57 -3.70 -8.57 -12.38
CA VAL A 57 -3.95 -7.27 -11.73
C VAL A 57 -4.72 -7.43 -10.42
N MET A 58 -5.75 -8.30 -10.39
CA MET A 58 -6.47 -8.58 -9.14
C MET A 58 -5.53 -9.15 -8.07
N LYS A 59 -4.68 -10.11 -8.44
CA LYS A 59 -3.72 -10.73 -7.52
C LYS A 59 -2.67 -9.73 -7.04
N SER A 60 -2.18 -8.86 -7.93
CA SER A 60 -1.28 -7.76 -7.58
C SER A 60 -1.91 -6.81 -6.54
N GLY A 61 -3.18 -6.45 -6.71
CA GLY A 61 -3.92 -5.63 -5.75
C GLY A 61 -4.04 -6.29 -4.37
N GLN A 62 -4.32 -7.60 -4.33
CA GLN A 62 -4.34 -8.37 -3.07
C GLN A 62 -2.97 -8.38 -2.40
N TYR A 63 -1.90 -8.64 -3.15
CA TYR A 63 -0.55 -8.65 -2.60
C TYR A 63 -0.11 -7.26 -2.13
N ALA A 64 -0.47 -6.21 -2.84
CA ALA A 64 -0.20 -4.85 -2.40
C ALA A 64 -0.89 -4.53 -1.05
N TYR A 65 -2.14 -4.97 -0.87
CA TYR A 65 -2.86 -4.80 0.39
C TYR A 65 -2.20 -5.57 1.55
N ILE A 66 -1.88 -6.84 1.32
CA ILE A 66 -1.19 -7.70 2.30
C ILE A 66 0.21 -7.14 2.61
N GLY A 67 0.97 -6.76 1.57
CA GLY A 67 2.31 -6.22 1.71
C GLY A 67 2.38 -4.94 2.53
N ARG A 68 1.38 -4.03 2.38
CA ARG A 68 1.30 -2.84 3.24
C ARG A 68 1.10 -3.18 4.73
N LYS A 69 0.37 -4.26 5.04
CA LYS A 69 0.23 -4.76 6.42
C LYS A 69 1.50 -5.45 6.92
N GLN A 70 2.13 -6.26 6.08
CA GLN A 70 3.39 -6.95 6.40
C GLN A 70 4.53 -5.96 6.63
N LYS A 71 4.64 -4.90 5.81
CA LYS A 71 5.67 -3.87 5.93
C LYS A 71 5.83 -3.34 7.37
N LYS A 72 4.73 -3.10 8.07
CA LYS A 72 4.77 -2.65 9.48
C LYS A 72 5.42 -3.67 10.40
N ARG A 73 5.14 -4.96 10.18
CA ARG A 73 5.71 -6.07 10.97
C ARG A 73 7.18 -6.26 10.66
N ASP A 74 7.57 -6.16 9.39
CA ASP A 74 8.94 -6.37 8.93
C ASP A 74 9.86 -5.25 9.44
N PHE A 75 9.42 -3.99 9.35
CA PHE A 75 10.18 -2.88 9.93
C PHE A 75 10.32 -3.00 11.45
N ARG A 76 9.26 -3.44 12.15
CA ARG A 76 9.36 -3.66 13.60
C ARG A 76 10.37 -4.76 13.94
N LYS A 77 10.40 -5.87 13.19
CA LYS A 77 11.42 -6.91 13.36
C LYS A 77 12.83 -6.36 13.15
N LEU A 78 13.02 -5.58 12.09
CA LEU A 78 14.30 -4.94 11.80
C LEU A 78 14.78 -4.04 12.94
N TRP A 79 13.90 -3.18 13.48
CA TRP A 79 14.24 -2.34 14.64
C TRP A 79 14.60 -3.16 15.87
N ILE A 80 13.85 -4.21 16.17
CA ILE A 80 14.12 -5.11 17.29
C ILE A 80 15.49 -5.78 17.11
N THR A 81 15.84 -6.25 15.93
CA THR A 81 17.15 -6.84 15.65
C THR A 81 18.28 -5.85 15.89
N ARG A 82 18.16 -4.63 15.38
CA ARG A 82 19.16 -3.56 15.56
C ARG A 82 19.36 -3.19 17.03
N ILE A 83 18.27 -2.97 17.75
CA ILE A 83 18.31 -2.69 19.20
C ILE A 83 18.92 -3.87 19.96
N SER A 84 18.58 -5.10 19.59
CA SER A 84 19.11 -6.30 20.25
C SER A 84 20.62 -6.43 20.10
N VAL A 85 21.16 -6.12 18.92
CA VAL A 85 22.61 -6.12 18.70
C VAL A 85 23.29 -5.04 19.55
N ALA A 86 22.78 -3.80 19.52
CA ALA A 86 23.32 -2.71 20.33
C ALA A 86 23.20 -2.96 21.84
N ALA A 87 22.11 -3.54 22.29
CA ALA A 87 21.95 -3.94 23.70
C ALA A 87 22.95 -5.02 24.11
N LYS A 88 23.20 -6.02 23.26
CA LYS A 88 24.22 -7.07 23.52
C LYS A 88 25.63 -6.50 23.60
N MET A 89 25.99 -5.53 22.75
CA MET A 89 27.27 -4.81 22.84
C MET A 89 27.45 -4.12 24.20
N ASN A 90 26.35 -3.68 24.82
CA ASN A 90 26.33 -3.11 26.16
C ASN A 90 26.09 -4.14 27.28
N GLY A 91 26.19 -5.44 26.99
CA GLY A 91 26.07 -6.52 27.97
C GLY A 91 24.63 -6.76 28.46
N MET A 92 23.61 -6.38 27.67
CA MET A 92 22.18 -6.58 28.03
C MET A 92 21.43 -7.39 26.96
N ASN A 93 20.42 -8.13 27.39
CA ASN A 93 19.45 -8.72 26.46
C ASN A 93 18.40 -7.69 26.07
N TYR A 94 17.77 -7.88 24.90
CA TYR A 94 16.70 -7.00 24.40
C TYR A 94 15.56 -6.82 25.42
N SER A 95 15.11 -7.91 26.07
CA SER A 95 14.01 -7.86 27.04
C SER A 95 14.37 -7.07 28.30
N THR A 96 15.57 -7.28 28.83
CA THR A 96 16.08 -6.54 29.99
C THR A 96 16.27 -5.08 29.67
N PHE A 97 16.86 -4.76 28.48
CA PHE A 97 17.00 -3.39 28.02
C PHE A 97 15.66 -2.66 27.91
N MET A 98 14.66 -3.28 27.26
CA MET A 98 13.34 -2.67 27.11
C MET A 98 12.58 -2.50 28.44
N ASN A 99 12.78 -3.42 29.38
CA ASN A 99 12.24 -3.28 30.72
C ASN A 99 12.90 -2.10 31.46
N GLY A 100 14.23 -1.99 31.40
CA GLY A 100 14.96 -0.87 31.98
C GLY A 100 14.57 0.49 31.39
N VAL A 101 14.45 0.58 30.06
CA VAL A 101 13.98 1.79 29.36
C VAL A 101 12.59 2.21 29.83
N ASN A 102 11.67 1.24 30.01
CA ASN A 102 10.32 1.53 30.49
C ASN A 102 10.34 1.99 31.97
N LYS A 103 11.11 1.31 32.84
CA LYS A 103 11.26 1.71 34.25
C LYS A 103 11.93 3.06 34.43
N ALA A 104 12.90 3.37 33.58
CA ALA A 104 13.57 4.69 33.56
C ALA A 104 12.66 5.82 33.02
N GLY A 105 11.42 5.52 32.59
CA GLY A 105 10.48 6.51 32.06
C GLY A 105 10.89 7.12 30.71
N ILE A 106 11.78 6.45 29.96
CA ILE A 106 12.27 6.94 28.67
C ILE A 106 11.24 6.62 27.57
N ASN A 107 10.47 7.64 27.16
CA ASN A 107 9.43 7.51 26.13
C ASN A 107 9.97 7.58 24.71
N LEU A 108 10.84 6.64 24.33
CA LEU A 108 11.35 6.50 22.96
C LEU A 108 10.73 5.29 22.27
N ASN A 109 10.27 5.50 21.04
CA ASN A 109 9.75 4.39 20.24
C ASN A 109 10.91 3.55 19.66
N ARG A 110 10.59 2.30 19.24
CA ARG A 110 11.61 1.36 18.70
C ARG A 110 12.31 1.89 17.46
N LYS A 111 11.63 2.68 16.64
CA LYS A 111 12.22 3.31 15.45
C LYS A 111 13.35 4.26 15.86
N MET A 112 13.07 5.17 16.78
CA MET A 112 14.07 6.12 17.29
C MET A 112 15.26 5.42 17.96
N LEU A 113 14.99 4.44 18.83
CA LEU A 113 16.04 3.63 19.44
C LEU A 113 16.92 2.91 18.42
N SER A 114 16.33 2.40 17.33
CA SER A 114 17.10 1.73 16.28
C SER A 114 17.91 2.69 15.42
N GLU A 115 17.45 3.93 15.26
CA GLU A 115 18.20 5.00 14.58
C GLU A 115 19.37 5.48 15.44
N ILE A 116 19.14 5.74 16.72
CA ILE A 116 20.20 6.11 17.67
C ILE A 116 21.28 5.01 17.74
N ALA A 117 20.86 3.74 17.75
CA ALA A 117 21.81 2.61 17.75
C ALA A 117 22.76 2.56 16.54
N ILE A 118 22.39 3.21 15.42
CA ILE A 118 23.21 3.24 14.20
C ILE A 118 23.97 4.57 14.08
N SER A 119 23.27 5.69 14.29
CA SER A 119 23.83 7.04 14.07
C SER A 119 24.65 7.53 15.25
N ASP A 120 24.28 7.17 16.47
CA ASP A 120 24.94 7.60 17.71
C ASP A 120 25.08 6.45 18.72
N PRO A 121 26.09 5.58 18.55
CA PRO A 121 26.35 4.48 19.49
C PRO A 121 26.66 4.95 20.91
N ALA A 122 27.29 6.14 21.09
CA ALA A 122 27.58 6.69 22.38
C ALA A 122 26.31 7.12 23.14
N GLY A 123 25.39 7.79 22.43
CA GLY A 123 24.07 8.13 22.97
C GLY A 123 23.26 6.89 23.32
N PHE A 124 23.35 5.79 22.53
CA PHE A 124 22.71 4.52 22.87
C PHE A 124 23.32 3.89 24.13
N THR A 125 24.63 3.96 24.33
CA THR A 125 25.31 3.48 25.55
C THR A 125 24.84 4.24 26.79
N ALA A 126 24.70 5.55 26.72
CA ALA A 126 24.16 6.35 27.82
C ALA A 126 22.72 5.99 28.18
N ILE A 127 21.88 5.65 27.16
CA ILE A 127 20.52 5.12 27.39
C ILE A 127 20.57 3.74 28.05
N ALA A 128 21.49 2.88 27.63
CA ALA A 128 21.67 1.55 28.20
C ALA A 128 22.13 1.59 29.66
N GLU A 129 22.99 2.51 30.02
CA GLU A 129 23.43 2.72 31.42
C GLU A 129 22.28 3.19 32.30
N LYS A 130 21.49 4.17 31.84
CA LYS A 130 20.27 4.59 32.54
C LYS A 130 19.26 3.45 32.70
N ALA A 131 19.12 2.63 31.67
CA ALA A 131 18.24 1.44 31.72
C ALA A 131 18.77 0.39 32.71
N LYS A 132 20.09 0.20 32.83
CA LYS A 132 20.71 -0.68 33.85
C LYS A 132 20.47 -0.16 35.27
N ALA A 133 20.61 1.14 35.47
CA ALA A 133 20.44 1.75 36.78
C ALA A 133 18.99 1.70 37.29
N ALA A 134 18.01 1.52 36.40
CA ALA A 134 16.58 1.43 36.71
C ALA A 134 16.07 0.00 36.91
N LEU A 135 16.92 -1.02 36.76
CA LEU A 135 16.55 -2.42 36.87
C LEU A 135 16.72 -2.92 38.30
#